data_04b9fc0d8e0e38039ff957a12afbb1ab
#
_entry.id   04b9fc0d8e0e38039ff957a12afbb1ab
#
_cell.length_a   1.000
_cell.length_b   1.000
_cell.length_c   1.000
_cell.angle_alpha   90.00
_cell.angle_beta   90.00
_cell.angle_gamma   90.00
#
_symmetry.space_group_name_H-M   'P 1'
#
loop_
_entity.id
_entity.type
_entity.pdbx_description
1 polymer ?
#
loop_
_entity_poly.entity_id
_entity_poly.type
_entity_poly.pdbx_seq_one_letter_code
_entity_poly.pdbx_strand_id
1 'polypeptide(L)'
;MNRKRIKKKFTSLGQRMLRMPRTRGFGVQSPTAYSFLRKVVNEKGFLRIYCQTHSEISSYPQDASKLKRLLFRIRTVYPHVVELSASSLLHSEDFQQFLRNVSADTVWVVTDINLDSEYRKVWLRLVADNCTVLTFDLVDCGIVFFDKTKFKQNFNVNY
;
A
#
# COMPACT_ATOMS: atom_id res chain seq x y z
N MET A 1 -2.56 6.12 27.07
CA MET A 1 -1.90 5.63 25.84
C MET A 1 -2.46 4.26 25.50
N ASN A 2 -3.05 4.05 24.32
CA ASN A 2 -3.90 2.89 23.99
C ASN A 2 -3.04 1.62 23.76
N ARG A 3 -3.30 0.51 24.51
CA ARG A 3 -2.57 -0.79 24.41
C ARG A 3 -2.44 -1.31 22.98
N LYS A 4 -3.46 -1.12 22.13
CA LYS A 4 -3.42 -1.49 20.70
C LYS A 4 -2.35 -0.71 19.91
N ARG A 5 -2.13 0.57 20.25
CA ARG A 5 -1.12 1.42 19.61
C ARG A 5 0.31 1.02 19.99
N ILE A 6 0.51 0.54 21.20
CA ILE A 6 1.81 0.03 21.68
C ILE A 6 2.12 -1.30 20.99
N LYS A 7 1.17 -2.25 20.95
CA LYS A 7 1.33 -3.52 20.20
C LYS A 7 1.63 -3.25 18.72
N LYS A 8 0.95 -2.30 18.07
CA LYS A 8 1.24 -1.92 16.67
C LYS A 8 2.70 -1.49 16.47
N LYS A 9 3.26 -0.68 17.38
CA LYS A 9 4.67 -0.25 17.28
C LYS A 9 5.66 -1.41 17.40
N PHE A 10 5.42 -2.35 18.31
CA PHE A 10 6.32 -3.50 18.50
C PHE A 10 6.25 -4.51 17.34
N THR A 11 5.06 -4.83 16.84
CA THR A 11 4.90 -5.74 15.69
C THR A 11 5.45 -5.13 14.41
N SER A 12 5.22 -3.84 14.17
CA SER A 12 5.75 -3.16 12.98
C SER A 12 7.28 -3.03 13.02
N LEU A 13 7.86 -2.81 14.20
CA LEU A 13 9.33 -2.72 14.35
C LEU A 13 10.00 -4.08 14.06
N GLY A 14 9.46 -5.16 14.62
CA GLY A 14 9.96 -6.52 14.36
C GLY A 14 9.87 -6.90 12.88
N GLN A 15 8.75 -6.61 12.23
CA GLN A 15 8.58 -6.87 10.79
C GLN A 15 9.49 -5.99 9.93
N ARG A 16 9.75 -4.75 10.32
CA ARG A 16 10.69 -3.86 9.61
C ARG A 16 12.12 -4.38 9.71
N MET A 17 12.55 -4.90 10.86
CA MET A 17 13.86 -5.53 11.03
C MET A 17 14.03 -6.76 10.14
N LEU A 18 13.02 -7.64 10.09
CA LEU A 18 13.04 -8.84 9.24
C LEU A 18 13.06 -8.51 7.73
N ARG A 19 12.57 -7.34 7.34
CA ARG A 19 12.50 -6.88 5.94
C ARG A 19 13.64 -5.93 5.56
N MET A 20 14.63 -5.70 6.44
CA MET A 20 15.76 -4.80 6.15
C MET A 20 16.46 -5.09 4.81
N PRO A 21 16.67 -6.36 4.40
CA PRO A 21 17.27 -6.66 3.11
C PRO A 21 16.42 -6.25 1.89
N ARG A 22 15.10 -6.05 2.10
CA ARG A 22 14.13 -5.73 1.03
C ARG A 22 13.72 -4.25 1.01
N THR A 23 14.56 -3.38 1.52
CA THR A 23 14.32 -1.93 1.46
C THR A 23 14.52 -1.40 0.04
N ARG A 24 13.70 -0.40 -0.35
CA ARG A 24 13.82 0.32 -1.62
C ARG A 24 13.62 -0.51 -2.89
N GLY A 25 12.89 -1.63 -2.81
CA GLY A 25 12.61 -2.47 -3.99
C GLY A 25 13.77 -3.35 -4.44
N PHE A 26 14.78 -3.57 -3.60
CA PHE A 26 15.84 -4.52 -3.91
C PHE A 26 15.25 -5.94 -4.08
N GLY A 27 15.55 -6.59 -5.22
CA GLY A 27 14.98 -7.89 -5.57
C GLY A 27 13.62 -7.85 -6.26
N VAL A 28 13.06 -6.68 -6.55
CA VAL A 28 11.84 -6.54 -7.36
C VAL A 28 12.21 -6.59 -8.83
N GLN A 29 11.93 -7.72 -9.49
CA GLN A 29 12.26 -7.93 -10.91
C GLN A 29 11.20 -7.36 -11.87
N SER A 30 9.98 -7.08 -11.38
CA SER A 30 8.92 -6.48 -12.20
C SER A 30 9.20 -5.00 -12.50
N PRO A 31 9.33 -4.58 -13.76
CA PRO A 31 9.53 -3.17 -14.11
C PRO A 31 8.43 -2.25 -13.59
N THR A 32 7.17 -2.72 -13.65
CA THR A 32 6.00 -1.99 -13.13
C THR A 32 6.07 -1.81 -11.63
N ALA A 33 6.33 -2.89 -10.88
CA ALA A 33 6.44 -2.85 -9.43
C ALA A 33 7.64 -1.99 -8.98
N TYR A 34 8.79 -2.14 -9.64
CA TYR A 34 9.98 -1.33 -9.37
C TYR A 34 9.71 0.16 -9.64
N SER A 35 9.07 0.47 -10.76
CA SER A 35 8.69 1.85 -11.10
C SER A 35 7.77 2.47 -10.04
N PHE A 36 6.75 1.73 -9.60
CA PHE A 36 5.84 2.18 -8.54
C PHE A 36 6.59 2.43 -7.23
N LEU A 37 7.42 1.49 -6.78
CA LEU A 37 8.19 1.65 -5.55
C LEU A 37 9.12 2.86 -5.62
N ARG A 38 9.81 3.05 -6.73
CA ARG A 38 10.79 4.13 -6.91
C ARG A 38 10.14 5.50 -7.08
N LYS A 39 9.05 5.58 -7.85
CA LYS A 39 8.43 6.85 -8.24
C LYS A 39 7.31 7.31 -7.31
N VAL A 40 6.70 6.40 -6.54
CA VAL A 40 5.54 6.71 -5.69
C VAL A 40 5.82 6.41 -4.23
N VAL A 41 6.24 5.17 -3.91
CA VAL A 41 6.48 4.77 -2.52
C VAL A 41 7.70 5.50 -1.97
N ASN A 42 8.80 5.59 -2.72
CA ASN A 42 9.97 6.34 -2.32
C ASN A 42 9.70 7.85 -2.45
N GLU A 43 9.58 8.53 -1.31
CA GLU A 43 9.28 9.96 -1.23
C GLU A 43 10.29 10.83 -1.99
N LYS A 44 11.58 10.57 -1.82
CA LYS A 44 12.65 11.29 -2.55
C LYS A 44 12.54 11.10 -4.07
N GLY A 45 12.22 9.89 -4.49
CA GLY A 45 12.01 9.57 -5.90
C GLY A 45 10.81 10.31 -6.48
N PHE A 46 9.70 10.33 -5.76
CA PHE A 46 8.49 11.07 -6.12
C PHE A 46 8.78 12.57 -6.26
N LEU A 47 9.31 13.20 -5.21
CA LEU A 47 9.61 14.64 -5.20
C LEU A 47 10.56 15.03 -6.33
N ARG A 48 11.56 14.21 -6.63
CA ARG A 48 12.49 14.46 -7.75
C ARG A 48 11.82 14.48 -9.12
N ILE A 49 10.81 13.63 -9.33
CA ILE A 49 10.16 13.47 -10.63
C ILE A 49 9.01 14.45 -10.80
N TYR A 50 8.17 14.59 -9.77
CA TYR A 50 6.90 15.32 -9.86
C TYR A 50 7.00 16.78 -9.47
N CYS A 51 7.89 17.18 -8.53
CA CYS A 51 8.05 18.59 -8.16
C CYS A 51 8.60 19.48 -9.29
N GLN A 52 9.26 18.87 -10.30
CA GLN A 52 9.79 19.60 -11.44
C GLN A 52 8.74 19.83 -12.55
N THR A 53 7.65 19.08 -12.54
CA THR A 53 6.70 19.02 -13.66
C THR A 53 5.29 19.49 -13.32
N HIS A 54 4.94 19.63 -12.04
CA HIS A 54 3.56 19.93 -11.60
C HIS A 54 3.54 21.01 -10.54
N SER A 55 2.94 22.16 -10.87
CA SER A 55 2.75 23.30 -9.93
C SER A 55 1.91 22.95 -8.69
N GLU A 56 1.06 21.91 -8.77
CA GLU A 56 0.20 21.45 -7.66
C GLU A 56 0.96 20.80 -6.50
N ILE A 57 2.23 20.46 -6.69
CA ILE A 57 3.06 19.85 -5.64
C ILE A 57 3.53 20.87 -4.59
N SER A 58 3.29 22.17 -4.81
CA SER A 58 3.46 23.18 -3.75
C SER A 58 2.62 22.87 -2.50
N SER A 59 1.56 22.06 -2.63
CA SER A 59 0.70 21.59 -1.54
C SER A 59 1.13 20.25 -0.90
N TYR A 60 2.35 19.77 -1.16
CA TYR A 60 2.81 18.51 -0.58
C TYR A 60 2.82 18.56 0.96
N PRO A 61 2.13 17.66 1.66
CA PRO A 61 1.91 17.75 3.10
C PRO A 61 3.14 17.26 3.89
N GLN A 62 4.20 18.07 3.95
CA GLN A 62 5.48 17.71 4.59
C GLN A 62 5.31 17.33 6.06
N ASP A 63 4.46 18.06 6.80
CA ASP A 63 4.23 17.85 8.23
C ASP A 63 3.21 16.74 8.55
N ALA A 64 2.62 16.13 7.52
CA ALA A 64 1.65 15.07 7.70
C ALA A 64 2.32 13.73 8.06
N SER A 65 1.50 12.81 8.59
CA SER A 65 1.96 11.45 8.86
C SER A 65 2.48 10.76 7.59
N LYS A 66 3.36 9.78 7.77
CA LYS A 66 3.96 9.01 6.68
C LYS A 66 2.90 8.39 5.75
N LEU A 67 1.80 7.87 6.32
CA LEU A 67 0.68 7.34 5.54
C LEU A 67 -0.02 8.42 4.72
N LYS A 68 -0.29 9.59 5.30
CA LYS A 68 -0.92 10.71 4.58
C LYS A 68 -0.06 11.19 3.42
N ARG A 69 1.26 11.28 3.60
CA ARG A 69 2.19 11.62 2.51
C ARG A 69 2.19 10.57 1.41
N LEU A 70 2.12 9.27 1.77
CA LEU A 70 2.01 8.19 0.80
C LEU A 70 0.70 8.27 0.01
N LEU A 71 -0.42 8.46 0.69
CA LEU A 71 -1.74 8.62 0.06
C LEU A 71 -1.77 9.80 -0.91
N PHE A 72 -1.18 10.93 -0.53
CA PHE A 72 -1.03 12.08 -1.43
C PHE A 72 -0.31 11.68 -2.72
N ARG A 73 0.84 11.01 -2.61
CA ARG A 73 1.63 10.57 -3.77
C ARG A 73 0.88 9.58 -4.66
N ILE A 74 0.17 8.64 -4.06
CA ILE A 74 -0.63 7.67 -4.82
C ILE A 74 -1.75 8.41 -5.57
N ARG A 75 -2.48 9.31 -4.92
CA ARG A 75 -3.58 10.08 -5.52
C ARG A 75 -3.11 11.03 -6.63
N THR A 76 -1.88 11.54 -6.54
CA THR A 76 -1.28 12.35 -7.61
C THR A 76 -1.02 11.55 -8.89
N VAL A 77 -0.75 10.25 -8.75
CA VAL A 77 -0.37 9.39 -9.89
C VAL A 77 -1.55 8.59 -10.43
N TYR A 78 -2.46 8.19 -9.56
CA TYR A 78 -3.59 7.32 -9.90
C TYR A 78 -4.93 8.05 -9.68
N PRO A 79 -5.81 8.07 -10.70
CA PRO A 79 -7.07 8.82 -10.63
C PRO A 79 -8.09 8.18 -9.66
N HIS A 80 -8.09 6.86 -9.55
CA HIS A 80 -9.06 6.11 -8.76
C HIS A 80 -8.39 5.40 -7.57
N VAL A 81 -8.33 6.11 -6.44
CA VAL A 81 -7.75 5.57 -5.20
C VAL A 81 -8.82 5.41 -4.14
N VAL A 82 -8.98 4.19 -3.65
CA VAL A 82 -9.92 3.84 -2.56
C VAL A 82 -9.11 3.53 -1.31
N GLU A 83 -9.38 4.24 -0.24
CA GLU A 83 -8.81 4.00 1.08
C GLU A 83 -9.78 3.16 1.91
N LEU A 84 -9.30 2.01 2.39
CA LEU A 84 -10.07 1.05 3.17
C LEU A 84 -9.29 0.74 4.46
N SER A 85 -10.01 0.40 5.52
CA SER A 85 -9.38 -0.19 6.71
C SER A 85 -9.49 -1.71 6.67
N ALA A 86 -8.52 -2.42 7.25
CA ALA A 86 -8.63 -3.87 7.41
C ALA A 86 -9.85 -4.25 8.26
N SER A 87 -10.26 -3.37 9.19
CA SER A 87 -11.48 -3.53 9.97
C SER A 87 -12.74 -3.48 9.11
N SER A 88 -12.85 -2.53 8.19
CA SER A 88 -14.02 -2.42 7.30
C SER A 88 -14.15 -3.63 6.38
N LEU A 89 -13.03 -4.14 5.89
CA LEU A 89 -13.00 -5.36 5.07
C LEU A 89 -13.38 -6.62 5.86
N LEU A 90 -12.99 -6.71 7.14
CA LEU A 90 -13.34 -7.84 8.01
C LEU A 90 -14.85 -7.97 8.23
N HIS A 91 -15.54 -6.84 8.35
CA HIS A 91 -16.97 -6.80 8.65
C HIS A 91 -17.86 -6.63 7.40
N SER A 92 -17.28 -6.66 6.20
CA SER A 92 -18.04 -6.57 4.96
C SER A 92 -18.59 -7.94 4.57
N GLU A 93 -19.90 -8.08 4.56
CA GLU A 93 -20.58 -9.32 4.13
C GLU A 93 -20.40 -9.54 2.62
N ASP A 94 -20.37 -8.46 1.82
CA ASP A 94 -20.30 -8.50 0.36
C ASP A 94 -18.86 -8.32 -0.18
N PHE A 95 -17.84 -8.60 0.63
CA PHE A 95 -16.44 -8.37 0.25
C PHE A 95 -16.06 -9.00 -1.09
N GLN A 96 -16.49 -10.24 -1.36
CA GLN A 96 -16.20 -10.95 -2.61
C GLN A 96 -16.88 -10.32 -3.82
N GLN A 97 -18.12 -9.87 -3.67
CA GLN A 97 -18.84 -9.16 -4.74
C GLN A 97 -18.18 -7.81 -5.04
N PHE A 98 -17.76 -7.11 -3.99
CA PHE A 98 -17.03 -5.85 -4.13
C PHE A 98 -15.73 -6.01 -4.90
N LEU A 99 -14.93 -7.06 -4.59
CA LEU A 99 -13.70 -7.37 -5.30
C LEU A 99 -13.90 -7.67 -6.80
N ARG A 100 -14.99 -8.37 -7.15
CA ARG A 100 -15.26 -8.73 -8.56
C ARG A 100 -15.62 -7.54 -9.43
N ASN A 101 -16.17 -6.48 -8.83
CA ASN A 101 -16.65 -5.29 -9.50
C ASN A 101 -15.64 -4.12 -9.53
N VAL A 102 -14.42 -4.34 -9.01
CA VAL A 102 -13.39 -3.29 -9.02
C VAL A 102 -12.86 -3.06 -10.42
N SER A 103 -12.79 -1.80 -10.83
CA SER A 103 -12.19 -1.41 -12.11
C SER A 103 -10.66 -1.65 -12.11
N ALA A 104 -10.11 -1.99 -13.28
CA ALA A 104 -8.70 -2.30 -13.46
C ALA A 104 -7.75 -1.14 -13.13
N ASP A 105 -8.23 0.10 -13.26
CA ASP A 105 -7.47 1.33 -12.98
C ASP A 105 -7.56 1.79 -11.52
N THR A 106 -8.33 1.06 -10.70
CA THR A 106 -8.49 1.35 -9.27
C THR A 106 -7.28 0.87 -8.47
N VAL A 107 -6.86 1.68 -7.50
CA VAL A 107 -5.84 1.33 -6.52
C VAL A 107 -6.46 1.34 -5.12
N TRP A 108 -6.36 0.22 -4.41
CA TRP A 108 -6.76 0.18 -3.00
C TRP A 108 -5.58 0.40 -2.09
N VAL A 109 -5.77 1.23 -1.08
CA VAL A 109 -4.86 1.39 0.05
C VAL A 109 -5.55 0.89 1.29
N VAL A 110 -5.12 -0.27 1.79
CA VAL A 110 -5.69 -0.92 2.98
C VAL A 110 -4.85 -0.56 4.19
N THR A 111 -5.44 0.16 5.13
CA THR A 111 -4.75 0.57 6.36
C THR A 111 -4.87 -0.49 7.45
N ASP A 112 -3.97 -0.42 8.43
CA ASP A 112 -4.01 -1.23 9.65
C ASP A 112 -3.87 -2.75 9.47
N ILE A 113 -3.32 -3.22 8.35
CA ILE A 113 -3.19 -4.63 7.99
C ILE A 113 -2.43 -5.49 9.01
N ASN A 114 -1.66 -4.89 9.91
CA ASN A 114 -0.87 -5.55 10.97
C ASN A 114 -1.24 -5.08 12.38
N LEU A 115 -2.38 -4.40 12.55
CA LEU A 115 -2.82 -3.93 13.87
C LEU A 115 -3.30 -5.10 14.74
N ASP A 116 -3.91 -6.11 14.11
CA ASP A 116 -4.49 -7.28 14.74
C ASP A 116 -4.26 -8.53 13.89
N SER A 117 -4.31 -9.73 14.50
CA SER A 117 -4.17 -11.01 13.78
C SER A 117 -5.30 -11.24 12.78
N GLU A 118 -6.53 -10.83 13.09
CA GLU A 118 -7.67 -10.97 12.18
C GLU A 118 -7.53 -10.03 10.98
N TYR A 119 -7.06 -8.79 11.19
CA TYR A 119 -6.77 -7.87 10.09
C TYR A 119 -5.65 -8.40 9.19
N ARG A 120 -4.66 -9.06 9.79
CA ARG A 120 -3.61 -9.74 9.01
C ARG A 120 -4.18 -10.88 8.16
N LYS A 121 -5.11 -11.66 8.68
CA LYS A 121 -5.78 -12.72 7.90
C LYS A 121 -6.57 -12.14 6.73
N VAL A 122 -7.31 -11.03 6.94
CA VAL A 122 -8.03 -10.33 5.86
C VAL A 122 -7.08 -9.87 4.77
N TRP A 123 -5.95 -9.26 5.15
CA TRP A 123 -4.92 -8.87 4.18
C TRP A 123 -4.39 -10.04 3.38
N LEU A 124 -4.07 -11.16 4.05
CA LEU A 124 -3.56 -12.36 3.37
C LEU A 124 -4.59 -13.00 2.44
N ARG A 125 -5.89 -12.98 2.80
CA ARG A 125 -6.98 -13.40 1.89
C ARG A 125 -7.03 -12.51 0.66
N LEU A 126 -6.94 -11.19 0.84
CA LEU A 126 -6.92 -10.23 -0.26
C LEU A 126 -5.73 -10.46 -1.21
N VAL A 127 -4.54 -10.71 -0.66
CA VAL A 127 -3.34 -11.04 -1.43
C VAL A 127 -3.49 -12.34 -2.21
N ALA A 128 -4.16 -13.35 -1.63
CA ALA A 128 -4.38 -14.64 -2.27
C ALA A 128 -5.48 -14.61 -3.35
N ASP A 129 -6.39 -13.63 -3.29
CA ASP A 129 -7.56 -13.58 -4.18
C ASP A 129 -7.14 -13.39 -5.65
N ASN A 130 -7.85 -14.07 -6.56
CA ASN A 130 -7.56 -14.03 -8.00
C ASN A 130 -7.94 -12.70 -8.67
N CYS A 131 -8.76 -11.87 -8.04
CA CYS A 131 -9.07 -10.54 -8.53
C CYS A 131 -7.92 -9.55 -8.33
N THR A 132 -7.03 -9.80 -7.36
CA THR A 132 -5.86 -8.96 -7.09
C THR A 132 -4.67 -9.39 -7.93
N VAL A 133 -3.97 -8.42 -8.49
CA VAL A 133 -2.87 -8.69 -9.42
C VAL A 133 -1.52 -8.31 -8.81
N LEU A 134 -1.37 -7.08 -8.39
CA LEU A 134 -0.12 -6.60 -7.84
C LEU A 134 -0.37 -6.08 -6.43
N THR A 135 0.32 -6.64 -5.44
CA THR A 135 0.15 -6.24 -4.05
C THR A 135 1.48 -5.82 -3.41
N PHE A 136 1.42 -4.80 -2.58
CA PHE A 136 2.56 -4.33 -1.78
C PHE A 136 2.17 -4.29 -0.31
N ASP A 137 2.81 -5.11 0.49
CA ASP A 137 2.74 -5.03 1.94
C ASP A 137 3.83 -4.09 2.46
N LEU A 138 3.42 -2.92 2.93
CA LEU A 138 4.30 -1.86 3.44
C LEU A 138 4.37 -1.82 4.97
N VAL A 139 4.05 -2.92 5.63
CA VAL A 139 3.99 -3.10 7.09
C VAL A 139 2.76 -2.45 7.73
N ASP A 140 2.59 -1.14 7.64
CA ASP A 140 1.47 -0.42 8.26
C ASP A 140 0.23 -0.35 7.35
N CYS A 141 0.43 -0.48 6.04
CA CYS A 141 -0.64 -0.53 5.05
C CYS A 141 -0.28 -1.48 3.90
N GLY A 142 -1.29 -1.91 3.17
CA GLY A 142 -1.16 -2.67 1.94
C GLY A 142 -1.66 -1.86 0.74
N ILE A 143 -1.08 -2.08 -0.43
CA ILE A 143 -1.54 -1.48 -1.68
C ILE A 143 -1.87 -2.59 -2.65
N VAL A 144 -3.01 -2.45 -3.34
CA VAL A 144 -3.53 -3.47 -4.25
C VAL A 144 -3.88 -2.84 -5.59
N PHE A 145 -3.46 -3.50 -6.66
CA PHE A 145 -3.81 -3.19 -8.05
C PHE A 145 -4.60 -4.35 -8.67
N PHE A 146 -5.51 -4.01 -9.59
CA PHE A 146 -6.46 -4.93 -10.20
C PHE A 146 -6.27 -5.10 -11.72
N ASP A 147 -5.24 -4.52 -12.30
CA ASP A 147 -4.94 -4.59 -13.75
C ASP A 147 -4.57 -6.00 -14.19
N LYS A 148 -5.55 -6.75 -14.69
CA LYS A 148 -5.42 -8.14 -15.14
C LYS A 148 -4.51 -8.31 -16.38
N THR A 149 -4.05 -7.23 -16.99
CA THR A 149 -3.03 -7.30 -18.06
C THR A 149 -1.64 -7.62 -17.51
N LYS A 150 -1.45 -7.54 -16.20
CA LYS A 150 -0.19 -7.83 -15.49
C LYS A 150 -0.22 -9.23 -14.87
N PHE A 151 0.96 -9.77 -14.62
CA PHE A 151 1.10 -11.02 -13.86
C PHE A 151 0.90 -10.78 -12.37
N LYS A 152 0.26 -11.76 -11.71
CA LYS A 152 0.07 -11.72 -10.26
C LYS A 152 1.42 -11.74 -9.54
N GLN A 153 1.66 -10.73 -8.71
CA GLN A 153 2.90 -10.58 -7.93
C GLN A 153 2.63 -9.93 -6.59
N ASN A 154 3.30 -10.42 -5.55
CA ASN A 154 3.14 -9.94 -4.19
C ASN A 154 4.49 -9.51 -3.63
N PHE A 155 4.59 -8.29 -3.12
CA PHE A 155 5.81 -7.71 -2.61
C PHE A 155 5.69 -7.33 -1.14
N ASN A 156 6.65 -7.78 -0.34
CA ASN A 156 6.82 -7.33 1.04
C ASN A 156 7.95 -6.30 1.06
N VAL A 157 7.61 -5.06 1.32
CA VAL A 157 8.55 -3.93 1.25
C VAL A 157 8.64 -3.23 2.60
N ASN A 158 9.83 -2.84 2.99
CA ASN A 158 10.00 -1.98 4.14
C ASN A 158 9.83 -0.52 3.71
N TYR A 159 8.77 0.09 4.24
CA TYR A 159 8.44 1.49 3.93
C TYR A 159 8.53 2.35 5.18
#